data_502395edfa5c23129cf5594922df6837
#
_entry.id   502395edfa5c23129cf5594922df6837
#
_cell.length_a   1.000
_cell.length_b   1.000
_cell.length_c   1.000
_cell.angle_alpha   90.00
_cell.angle_beta   90.00
_cell.angle_gamma   90.00
#
_symmetry.space_group_name_H-M   'P 1'
#
loop_
_entity.id
_entity.type
_entity.pdbx_description
1 polymer ?
#
loop_
_entity_poly.entity_id
_entity_poly.type
_entity_poly.pdbx_seq_one_letter_code
_entity_poly.pdbx_strand_id
1 'polypeptide(L)'
;MSDIIERISGYSDEMMQEWCSCLQRVVTQERIIKEGRGKNKRERKVLKHPTQPDVLQRINNSVEFYKTRQDMEFSYRDYQEEIIDQAEEILLAHRFVYLGMQVRTGKTLTSLGLAEKMCVKHKDVDNVLFLTKKKAISSITDDSNLMCPSYTLFIINYESMHKLPDIKWDMIVMDEAHGMGAFPKPSNRAKKVKELIQKCKSYVVLMSGTPTPESYSQMYHQVYGIKTNPFAKYKSFYRFSDDYVRVSQIKINGHFRNNYHDGRERILKEME
;
A
#
# COMPACT_ATOMS: atom_id res chain seq x y z
N MET A 1 -27.76 19.69 18.67
CA MET A 1 -28.21 18.40 18.10
C MET A 1 -29.39 18.55 17.17
N SER A 2 -30.41 19.38 17.45
CA SER A 2 -31.53 19.65 16.56
C SER A 2 -31.13 20.13 15.16
N ASP A 3 -30.18 21.10 15.07
CA ASP A 3 -29.72 21.66 13.79
C ASP A 3 -28.98 20.66 12.90
N ILE A 4 -28.36 19.64 13.50
CA ILE A 4 -27.69 18.57 12.74
C ILE A 4 -28.73 17.63 12.16
N ILE A 5 -29.74 17.25 12.94
CA ILE A 5 -30.81 16.34 12.53
C ILE A 5 -31.64 16.98 11.41
N GLU A 6 -31.93 18.28 11.49
CA GLU A 6 -32.70 18.99 10.47
C GLU A 6 -31.96 19.12 9.13
N ARG A 7 -30.65 19.27 9.17
CA ARG A 7 -29.80 19.29 7.96
C ARG A 7 -29.59 17.92 7.31
N ILE A 8 -29.73 16.84 8.08
CA ILE A 8 -29.54 15.47 7.60
C ILE A 8 -30.82 14.81 7.14
N SER A 9 -31.98 15.33 7.53
CA SER A 9 -33.32 14.77 7.19
C SER A 9 -33.64 14.74 5.69
N GLY A 10 -32.82 15.34 4.84
CA GLY A 10 -33.00 15.32 3.37
C GLY A 10 -32.14 14.27 2.63
N TYR A 11 -31.38 13.48 3.34
CA TYR A 11 -30.46 12.47 2.72
C TYR A 11 -31.03 11.06 2.84
N SER A 12 -30.79 10.21 1.84
CA SER A 12 -31.20 8.80 1.90
C SER A 12 -30.44 8.04 3.01
N ASP A 13 -31.07 6.98 3.54
CA ASP A 13 -30.46 6.13 4.57
C ASP A 13 -29.10 5.54 4.13
N GLU A 14 -28.95 5.23 2.85
CA GLU A 14 -27.69 4.74 2.27
C GLU A 14 -26.59 5.80 2.32
N MET A 15 -26.90 7.04 1.94
CA MET A 15 -25.96 8.16 2.05
C MET A 15 -25.55 8.43 3.49
N MET A 16 -26.49 8.30 4.43
CA MET A 16 -26.24 8.46 5.86
C MET A 16 -25.32 7.37 6.42
N GLN A 17 -25.50 6.11 6.02
CA GLN A 17 -24.64 4.99 6.43
C GLN A 17 -23.24 5.15 5.87
N GLU A 18 -23.09 5.50 4.61
CA GLU A 18 -21.80 5.76 3.97
C GLU A 18 -21.07 6.91 4.66
N TRP A 19 -21.78 7.98 4.95
CA TRP A 19 -21.26 9.15 5.63
C TRP A 19 -20.80 8.88 7.07
N CYS A 20 -21.61 8.15 7.87
CA CYS A 20 -21.22 7.71 9.21
C CYS A 20 -19.96 6.82 9.16
N SER A 21 -19.85 5.96 8.17
CA SER A 21 -18.67 5.11 8.00
C SER A 21 -17.42 5.92 7.65
N CYS A 22 -17.52 6.94 6.81
CA CYS A 22 -16.42 7.86 6.50
C CYS A 22 -15.96 8.66 7.72
N LEU A 23 -16.89 9.19 8.53
CA LEU A 23 -16.58 9.91 9.75
C LEU A 23 -15.89 9.02 10.80
N GLN A 24 -16.35 7.79 10.97
CA GLN A 24 -15.70 6.83 11.86
C GLN A 24 -14.26 6.54 11.43
N ARG A 25 -14.00 6.42 10.11
CA ARG A 25 -12.65 6.19 9.57
C ARG A 25 -11.72 7.38 9.82
N VAL A 26 -12.18 8.60 9.60
CA VAL A 26 -11.39 9.82 9.87
C VAL A 26 -11.02 9.90 11.35
N VAL A 27 -11.97 9.62 12.26
CA VAL A 27 -11.74 9.59 13.71
C VAL A 27 -10.74 8.49 14.08
N THR A 28 -10.85 7.31 13.46
CA THR A 28 -9.94 6.18 13.71
C THR A 28 -8.53 6.49 13.21
N GLN A 29 -8.38 7.08 12.02
CA GLN A 29 -7.08 7.50 11.50
C GLN A 29 -6.40 8.55 12.39
N GLU A 30 -7.11 9.53 12.91
CA GLU A 30 -6.55 10.51 13.85
C GLU A 30 -6.09 9.86 15.17
N ARG A 31 -6.82 8.89 15.71
CA ARG A 31 -6.41 8.12 16.90
C ARG A 31 -5.11 7.37 16.65
N ILE A 32 -4.99 6.69 15.54
CA ILE A 32 -3.82 5.91 15.14
C ILE A 32 -2.58 6.81 14.99
N ILE A 33 -2.71 7.97 14.34
CA ILE A 33 -1.61 8.93 14.15
C ILE A 33 -1.16 9.53 15.50
N LYS A 34 -2.06 9.77 16.42
CA LYS A 34 -1.76 10.37 17.73
C LYS A 34 -1.14 9.35 18.70
N GLU A 35 -1.59 8.10 18.69
CA GLU A 35 -1.01 7.03 19.53
C GLU A 35 0.44 6.70 19.15
N GLY A 36 0.81 6.77 17.87
CA GLY A 36 2.19 6.63 17.39
C GLY A 36 3.17 7.71 17.88
N ARG A 37 2.70 8.81 18.45
CA ARG A 37 3.51 9.90 19.05
C ARG A 37 3.82 9.70 20.54
N GLY A 38 3.32 8.69 21.19
CA GLY A 38 3.27 8.49 22.64
C GLY A 38 4.54 8.01 23.33
N LYS A 39 5.74 8.04 22.74
CA LYS A 39 6.99 7.62 23.42
C LYS A 39 7.84 8.75 24.01
N ASN A 40 7.46 10.01 23.86
CA ASN A 40 8.12 11.10 24.59
C ASN A 40 7.30 11.50 25.83
N LYS A 41 7.77 11.09 27.00
CA LYS A 41 7.15 11.21 28.35
C LYS A 41 6.91 12.65 28.86
N ARG A 42 6.84 13.69 28.05
CA ARG A 42 6.70 15.07 28.54
C ARG A 42 5.48 15.85 28.11
N GLU A 43 4.58 15.32 27.31
CA GLU A 43 3.28 15.95 27.08
C GLU A 43 2.18 14.89 26.89
N ARG A 44 1.59 14.43 28.00
CA ARG A 44 0.22 13.92 28.00
C ARG A 44 -0.72 15.12 27.76
N LYS A 45 -0.85 15.57 26.54
CA LYS A 45 -2.05 16.30 26.17
C LYS A 45 -3.16 15.27 26.10
N VAL A 46 -3.95 15.22 27.17
CA VAL A 46 -5.25 14.56 27.17
C VAL A 46 -5.97 15.06 25.92
N LEU A 47 -6.34 14.14 25.00
CA LEU A 47 -7.16 14.45 23.85
C LEU A 47 -8.41 15.17 24.36
N LYS A 48 -8.46 16.49 24.20
CA LYS A 48 -9.71 17.21 24.33
C LYS A 48 -10.61 16.64 23.26
N HIS A 49 -11.77 16.14 23.65
CA HIS A 49 -12.80 15.79 22.67
C HIS A 49 -12.96 16.98 21.72
N PRO A 50 -13.03 16.74 20.39
CA PRO A 50 -13.21 17.83 19.45
C PRO A 50 -14.40 18.67 19.90
N THR A 51 -14.24 19.98 19.89
CA THR A 51 -15.34 20.88 20.26
C THR A 51 -16.46 20.73 19.25
N GLN A 52 -17.69 20.99 19.66
CA GLN A 52 -18.86 20.92 18.78
C GLN A 52 -18.69 21.72 17.46
N PRO A 53 -18.05 22.92 17.46
CA PRO A 53 -17.70 23.65 16.26
C PRO A 53 -16.73 22.91 15.32
N ASP A 54 -15.70 22.24 15.87
CA ASP A 54 -14.73 21.49 15.08
C ASP A 54 -15.37 20.29 14.37
N VAL A 55 -16.30 19.63 15.05
CA VAL A 55 -17.09 18.53 14.48
C VAL A 55 -18.00 19.04 13.37
N LEU A 56 -18.70 20.13 13.60
CA LEU A 56 -19.60 20.75 12.62
C LEU A 56 -18.86 21.24 11.38
N GLN A 57 -17.69 21.86 11.56
CA GLN A 57 -16.85 22.32 10.44
C GLN A 57 -16.35 21.14 9.60
N ARG A 58 -15.98 20.04 10.22
CA ARG A 58 -15.56 18.80 9.51
C ARG A 58 -16.73 18.16 8.78
N ILE A 59 -17.90 18.14 9.40
CA ILE A 59 -19.14 17.66 8.77
C ILE A 59 -19.48 18.51 7.56
N ASN A 60 -19.46 19.84 7.69
CA ASN A 60 -19.76 20.76 6.58
C ASN A 60 -18.75 20.61 5.44
N ASN A 61 -17.45 20.49 5.75
CA ASN A 61 -16.41 20.26 4.75
C ASN A 61 -16.62 18.91 4.03
N SER A 62 -17.04 17.87 4.76
CA SER A 62 -17.36 16.58 4.16
C SER A 62 -18.59 16.65 3.26
N VAL A 63 -19.66 17.33 3.71
CA VAL A 63 -20.88 17.54 2.89
C VAL A 63 -20.59 18.35 1.63
N GLU A 64 -19.78 19.41 1.74
CA GLU A 64 -19.39 20.25 0.60
C GLU A 64 -18.51 19.46 -0.37
N PHE A 65 -17.60 18.65 0.15
CA PHE A 65 -16.79 17.69 -0.61
C PHE A 65 -17.67 16.67 -1.36
N TYR A 66 -18.67 16.09 -0.70
CA TYR A 66 -19.62 15.17 -1.33
C TYR A 66 -20.49 15.85 -2.41
N LYS A 67 -20.96 17.07 -2.16
CA LYS A 67 -21.75 17.83 -3.15
C LYS A 67 -20.92 18.17 -4.40
N THR A 68 -19.68 18.63 -4.20
CA THR A 68 -18.74 18.93 -5.30
C THR A 68 -18.39 17.67 -6.08
N ARG A 69 -18.45 16.50 -5.45
CA ARG A 69 -18.12 15.23 -6.06
C ARG A 69 -19.27 14.59 -6.83
N GLN A 70 -20.52 14.83 -6.47
CA GLN A 70 -21.67 14.44 -7.30
C GLN A 70 -21.59 15.07 -8.70
N ASP A 71 -20.87 16.20 -8.83
CA ASP A 71 -20.61 16.88 -10.10
C ASP A 71 -19.31 16.40 -10.80
N MET A 72 -18.46 15.61 -10.13
CA MET A 72 -17.23 15.02 -10.69
C MET A 72 -17.33 13.50 -10.66
N GLU A 73 -17.82 12.93 -11.74
CA GLU A 73 -17.86 11.49 -11.94
C GLU A 73 -16.42 10.96 -12.05
N PHE A 74 -15.89 10.38 -10.95
CA PHE A 74 -14.61 9.70 -10.99
C PHE A 74 -14.79 8.39 -11.75
N SER A 75 -14.06 8.22 -12.83
CA SER A 75 -14.00 6.96 -13.56
C SER A 75 -12.54 6.55 -13.79
N TYR A 76 -12.30 5.25 -13.76
CA TYR A 76 -11.04 4.72 -14.23
C TYR A 76 -10.96 4.84 -15.75
N ARG A 77 -9.76 4.83 -16.30
CA ARG A 77 -9.57 4.65 -17.73
C ARG A 77 -9.77 3.16 -18.06
N ASP A 78 -10.26 2.86 -19.27
CA ASP A 78 -10.57 1.49 -19.70
C ASP A 78 -9.46 0.49 -19.36
N TYR A 79 -8.21 0.83 -19.67
CA TYR A 79 -7.07 -0.04 -19.37
C TYR A 79 -6.80 -0.21 -17.86
N GLN A 80 -7.20 0.75 -17.00
CA GLN A 80 -7.05 0.61 -15.55
C GLN A 80 -8.08 -0.36 -15.00
N GLU A 81 -9.31 -0.33 -15.52
CA GLU A 81 -10.35 -1.30 -15.17
C GLU A 81 -9.93 -2.71 -15.56
N GLU A 82 -9.44 -2.88 -16.80
CA GLU A 82 -8.93 -4.17 -17.27
C GLU A 82 -7.78 -4.70 -16.38
N ILE A 83 -6.81 -3.83 -16.02
CA ILE A 83 -5.72 -4.22 -15.11
C ILE A 83 -6.24 -4.57 -13.73
N ILE A 84 -7.23 -3.83 -13.20
CA ILE A 84 -7.84 -4.12 -11.90
C ILE A 84 -8.49 -5.50 -11.93
N ASP A 85 -9.21 -5.84 -13.00
CA ASP A 85 -9.89 -7.12 -13.16
C ASP A 85 -8.89 -8.28 -13.20
N GLN A 86 -7.87 -8.19 -14.04
CA GLN A 86 -6.80 -9.19 -14.12
C GLN A 86 -6.03 -9.31 -12.79
N ALA A 87 -5.72 -8.18 -12.15
CA ALA A 87 -5.00 -8.16 -10.88
C ALA A 87 -5.83 -8.75 -9.73
N GLU A 88 -7.15 -8.60 -9.74
CA GLU A 88 -8.06 -9.26 -8.79
C GLU A 88 -7.93 -10.77 -8.86
N GLU A 89 -8.02 -11.35 -10.07
CA GLU A 89 -7.92 -12.78 -10.28
C GLU A 89 -6.57 -13.35 -9.78
N ILE A 90 -5.47 -12.67 -10.15
CA ILE A 90 -4.12 -13.04 -9.70
C ILE A 90 -4.00 -12.93 -8.17
N LEU A 91 -4.51 -11.85 -7.59
CA LEU A 91 -4.44 -11.60 -6.15
C LEU A 91 -5.21 -12.65 -5.35
N LEU A 92 -6.37 -13.08 -5.82
CA LEU A 92 -7.16 -14.15 -5.20
C LEU A 92 -6.45 -15.50 -5.28
N ALA A 93 -5.86 -15.82 -6.43
CA ALA A 93 -5.15 -17.09 -6.64
C ALA A 93 -3.84 -17.16 -5.85
N HIS A 94 -3.05 -16.10 -5.86
CA HIS A 94 -1.66 -16.11 -5.38
C HIS A 94 -1.42 -15.26 -4.14
N ARG A 95 -2.40 -14.49 -3.67
CA ARG A 95 -2.32 -13.52 -2.57
C ARG A 95 -1.29 -12.41 -2.78
N PHE A 96 -0.73 -12.30 -3.97
CA PHE A 96 0.08 -11.15 -4.37
C PHE A 96 -0.04 -10.91 -5.87
N VAL A 97 0.21 -9.66 -6.26
CA VAL A 97 0.30 -9.24 -7.67
C VAL A 97 1.41 -8.21 -7.83
N TYR A 98 2.06 -8.22 -8.97
CA TYR A 98 3.07 -7.23 -9.34
C TYR A 98 2.56 -6.35 -10.48
N LEU A 99 2.26 -5.08 -10.20
CA LEU A 99 1.82 -4.09 -11.20
C LEU A 99 3.05 -3.42 -11.85
N GLY A 100 3.53 -4.02 -12.94
CA GLY A 100 4.63 -3.53 -13.76
C GLY A 100 4.17 -2.45 -14.73
N MET A 101 3.62 -1.34 -14.24
CA MET A 101 3.05 -0.27 -15.06
C MET A 101 4.05 0.87 -15.24
N GLN A 102 4.09 1.47 -16.44
CA GLN A 102 4.97 2.60 -16.74
C GLN A 102 4.71 3.82 -15.83
N VAL A 103 5.66 4.74 -15.80
CA VAL A 103 5.50 5.99 -15.05
C VAL A 103 4.35 6.81 -15.65
N ARG A 104 3.55 7.47 -14.79
CA ARG A 104 2.38 8.30 -15.17
C ARG A 104 1.20 7.55 -15.80
N THR A 105 1.12 6.24 -15.66
CA THR A 105 -0.05 5.45 -16.09
C THR A 105 -1.12 5.27 -15.01
N GLY A 106 -1.02 5.99 -13.89
CA GLY A 106 -2.03 5.94 -12.82
C GLY A 106 -1.95 4.70 -11.93
N LYS A 107 -0.74 4.14 -11.71
CA LYS A 107 -0.51 2.98 -10.82
C LYS A 107 -1.19 3.12 -9.44
N THR A 108 -1.13 4.31 -8.85
CA THR A 108 -1.75 4.60 -7.56
C THR A 108 -3.25 4.34 -7.62
N LEU A 109 -3.96 4.97 -8.55
CA LEU A 109 -5.40 4.79 -8.71
C LEU A 109 -5.77 3.33 -9.03
N THR A 110 -4.99 2.66 -9.88
CA THR A 110 -5.19 1.23 -10.20
C THR A 110 -5.05 0.36 -8.94
N SER A 111 -4.04 0.60 -8.10
CA SER A 111 -3.85 -0.17 -6.86
C SER A 111 -4.91 0.14 -5.79
N LEU A 112 -5.35 1.39 -5.70
CA LEU A 112 -6.45 1.77 -4.81
C LEU A 112 -7.78 1.17 -5.28
N GLY A 113 -8.02 1.14 -6.61
CA GLY A 113 -9.18 0.49 -7.21
C GLY A 113 -9.21 -1.01 -7.01
N LEU A 114 -8.07 -1.67 -7.09
CA LEU A 114 -7.95 -3.08 -6.76
C LEU A 114 -8.32 -3.34 -5.29
N ALA A 115 -7.85 -2.50 -4.37
CA ALA A 115 -8.20 -2.61 -2.95
C ALA A 115 -9.70 -2.36 -2.71
N GLU A 116 -10.30 -1.41 -3.42
CA GLU A 116 -11.75 -1.14 -3.37
C GLU A 116 -12.55 -2.36 -3.84
N LYS A 117 -12.14 -2.95 -4.94
CA LYS A 117 -12.78 -4.15 -5.47
C LYS A 117 -12.71 -5.33 -4.50
N MET A 118 -11.56 -5.51 -3.85
CA MET A 118 -11.37 -6.53 -2.80
C MET A 118 -12.22 -6.24 -1.55
N CYS A 119 -12.36 -4.98 -1.17
CA CYS A 119 -13.20 -4.56 -0.04
C CYS A 119 -14.69 -4.79 -0.33
N VAL A 120 -15.18 -4.26 -1.45
CA VAL A 120 -16.63 -4.24 -1.76
C VAL A 120 -17.14 -5.61 -2.19
N LYS A 121 -16.42 -6.26 -3.13
CA LYS A 121 -16.87 -7.52 -3.74
C LYS A 121 -16.58 -8.73 -2.87
N HIS A 122 -15.39 -8.81 -2.26
CA HIS A 122 -14.95 -9.99 -1.51
C HIS A 122 -15.07 -9.83 0.00
N LYS A 123 -15.19 -8.58 0.51
CA LYS A 123 -15.26 -8.26 1.94
C LYS A 123 -14.06 -8.77 2.76
N ASP A 124 -12.91 -8.95 2.08
CA ASP A 124 -11.69 -9.51 2.65
C ASP A 124 -10.67 -8.44 3.06
N VAL A 125 -10.92 -7.18 2.71
CA VAL A 125 -9.98 -6.06 2.86
C VAL A 125 -10.65 -4.87 3.52
N ASP A 126 -10.38 -4.66 4.80
CA ASP A 126 -10.85 -3.48 5.56
C ASP A 126 -9.72 -2.48 5.83
N ASN A 127 -8.49 -2.98 6.06
CA ASN A 127 -7.35 -2.16 6.40
C ASN A 127 -6.25 -2.30 5.35
N VAL A 128 -6.00 -1.23 4.61
CA VAL A 128 -4.97 -1.15 3.57
C VAL A 128 -3.79 -0.30 4.03
N LEU A 129 -2.61 -0.89 4.01
CA LEU A 129 -1.36 -0.18 4.25
C LEU A 129 -0.69 0.17 2.93
N PHE A 130 -0.43 1.44 2.68
CA PHE A 130 0.28 1.92 1.52
C PHE A 130 1.69 2.38 1.92
N LEU A 131 2.71 1.63 1.48
CA LEU A 131 4.12 1.93 1.72
C LEU A 131 4.70 2.66 0.50
N THR A 132 5.23 3.86 0.70
CA THR A 132 5.75 4.69 -0.38
C THR A 132 6.97 5.52 0.04
N LYS A 133 7.46 6.37 -0.84
CA LYS A 133 8.46 7.41 -0.52
C LYS A 133 7.77 8.61 0.13
N LYS A 134 8.43 9.27 1.08
CA LYS A 134 7.87 10.43 1.83
C LYS A 134 7.25 11.49 0.90
N LYS A 135 7.87 11.77 -0.25
CA LYS A 135 7.42 12.78 -1.21
C LYS A 135 6.11 12.42 -1.92
N ALA A 136 5.74 11.14 -1.97
CA ALA A 136 4.54 10.68 -2.67
C ALA A 136 3.30 10.62 -1.77
N ILE A 137 3.44 10.77 -0.44
CA ILE A 137 2.33 10.64 0.50
C ILE A 137 1.19 11.61 0.17
N SER A 138 1.50 12.89 -0.10
CA SER A 138 0.47 13.89 -0.42
C SER A 138 -0.32 13.51 -1.69
N SER A 139 0.37 13.17 -2.76
CA SER A 139 -0.26 12.79 -4.02
C SER A 139 -1.18 11.56 -3.87
N ILE A 140 -0.73 10.54 -3.11
CA ILE A 140 -1.55 9.36 -2.85
C ILE A 140 -2.76 9.70 -1.97
N THR A 141 -2.60 10.64 -1.04
CA THR A 141 -3.71 11.14 -0.22
C THR A 141 -4.74 11.87 -1.10
N ASP A 142 -4.28 12.68 -2.05
CA ASP A 142 -5.15 13.40 -2.97
C ASP A 142 -5.92 12.42 -3.89
N ASP A 143 -5.22 11.41 -4.44
CA ASP A 143 -5.84 10.34 -5.24
C ASP A 143 -6.88 9.56 -4.43
N SER A 144 -6.56 9.23 -3.17
CA SER A 144 -7.49 8.55 -2.26
C SER A 144 -8.70 9.40 -1.92
N ASN A 145 -8.51 10.70 -1.68
CA ASN A 145 -9.61 11.63 -1.43
C ASN A 145 -10.53 11.75 -2.65
N LEU A 146 -9.96 11.77 -3.85
CA LEU A 146 -10.72 11.79 -5.10
C LEU A 146 -11.57 10.52 -5.27
N MET A 147 -11.00 9.36 -4.93
CA MET A 147 -11.66 8.06 -5.10
C MET A 147 -12.65 7.74 -3.98
N CYS A 148 -12.43 8.25 -2.75
CA CYS A 148 -13.22 7.99 -1.54
C CYS A 148 -13.43 6.49 -1.25
N PRO A 149 -12.38 5.73 -0.97
CA PRO A 149 -12.46 4.28 -0.86
C PRO A 149 -13.31 3.81 0.33
N SER A 150 -13.94 2.63 0.19
CA SER A 150 -14.75 1.98 1.21
C SER A 150 -13.95 1.32 2.33
N TYR A 151 -12.62 1.26 2.21
CA TYR A 151 -11.70 0.70 3.20
C TYR A 151 -10.91 1.77 3.96
N THR A 152 -10.30 1.40 5.08
CA THR A 152 -9.38 2.28 5.81
C THR A 152 -8.00 2.26 5.17
N LEU A 153 -7.56 3.41 4.62
CA LEU A 153 -6.24 3.57 4.03
C LEU A 153 -5.27 4.22 5.00
N PHE A 154 -4.11 3.59 5.19
CA PHE A 154 -3.00 4.12 5.96
C PHE A 154 -1.77 4.28 5.09
N ILE A 155 -1.34 5.52 4.86
CA ILE A 155 -0.21 5.84 3.99
C ILE A 155 0.99 6.21 4.84
N ILE A 156 2.12 5.53 4.63
CA ILE A 156 3.36 5.82 5.37
C ILE A 156 4.60 5.58 4.50
N ASN A 157 5.67 6.29 4.80
CA ASN A 157 6.94 6.01 4.15
C ASN A 157 7.67 4.82 4.81
N TYR A 158 8.45 4.11 4.01
CA TYR A 158 9.19 2.91 4.44
C TYR A 158 10.04 3.13 5.71
N GLU A 159 10.66 4.30 5.84
CA GLU A 159 11.53 4.62 6.97
C GLU A 159 10.76 4.75 8.29
N SER A 160 9.47 5.08 8.20
CA SER A 160 8.60 5.30 9.34
C SER A 160 7.78 4.08 9.76
N MET A 161 8.01 2.90 9.17
CA MET A 161 7.28 1.67 9.50
C MET A 161 7.28 1.30 10.99
N HIS A 162 8.29 1.75 11.74
CA HIS A 162 8.35 1.58 13.20
C HIS A 162 7.25 2.34 13.98
N LYS A 163 6.51 3.23 13.29
CA LYS A 163 5.38 4.01 13.85
C LYS A 163 4.03 3.38 13.53
N LEU A 164 4.00 2.27 12.79
CA LEU A 164 2.75 1.59 12.45
C LEU A 164 2.03 1.14 13.72
N PRO A 165 0.70 1.32 13.80
CA PRO A 165 -0.10 0.75 14.87
C PRO A 165 -0.09 -0.77 14.78
N ASP A 166 -0.29 -1.42 15.92
CA ASP A 166 -0.38 -2.88 16.01
C ASP A 166 -1.80 -3.33 15.65
N ILE A 167 -2.12 -3.27 14.37
CA ILE A 167 -3.38 -3.76 13.80
C ILE A 167 -3.07 -4.77 12.70
N LYS A 168 -4.08 -5.54 12.32
CA LYS A 168 -3.98 -6.43 11.17
C LYS A 168 -4.14 -5.62 9.89
N TRP A 169 -3.20 -5.74 8.98
CA TRP A 169 -3.26 -5.19 7.63
C TRP A 169 -3.74 -6.29 6.68
N ASP A 170 -4.91 -6.10 6.08
CA ASP A 170 -5.48 -7.09 5.16
C ASP A 170 -4.81 -7.02 3.80
N MET A 171 -4.44 -5.81 3.37
CA MET A 171 -3.66 -5.59 2.15
C MET A 171 -2.48 -4.64 2.42
N ILE A 172 -1.34 -4.94 1.79
CA ILE A 172 -0.14 -4.09 1.79
C ILE A 172 0.20 -3.74 0.37
N VAL A 173 0.11 -2.45 0.03
CA VAL A 173 0.54 -1.90 -1.26
C VAL A 173 1.95 -1.33 -1.12
N MET A 174 2.85 -1.73 -1.99
CA MET A 174 4.26 -1.34 -1.96
C MET A 174 4.61 -0.58 -3.24
N ASP A 175 4.67 0.74 -3.12
CA ASP A 175 5.09 1.61 -4.21
C ASP A 175 6.61 1.61 -4.36
N GLU A 176 7.09 1.70 -5.60
CA GLU A 176 8.50 1.63 -5.93
C GLU A 176 9.19 0.38 -5.33
N ALA A 177 8.56 -0.78 -5.51
CA ALA A 177 8.97 -2.06 -4.93
C ALA A 177 10.44 -2.42 -5.26
N HIS A 178 10.99 -1.94 -6.38
CA HIS A 178 12.39 -2.13 -6.74
C HIS A 178 13.36 -1.67 -5.64
N GLY A 179 12.96 -0.69 -4.82
CA GLY A 179 13.77 -0.21 -3.69
C GLY A 179 13.99 -1.25 -2.58
N MET A 180 13.32 -2.41 -2.63
CA MET A 180 13.56 -3.54 -1.72
C MET A 180 14.50 -4.59 -2.32
N GLY A 181 14.85 -4.47 -3.60
CA GLY A 181 15.59 -5.47 -4.37
C GLY A 181 17.09 -5.54 -4.08
N ALA A 182 17.59 -5.06 -2.95
CA ALA A 182 19.01 -5.17 -2.61
C ALA A 182 19.46 -6.63 -2.57
N PHE A 183 20.58 -6.94 -3.21
CA PHE A 183 21.16 -8.28 -3.25
C PHE A 183 22.70 -8.22 -3.04
N PRO A 184 23.36 -9.26 -2.63
CA PRO A 184 22.85 -10.60 -2.29
C PRO A 184 22.13 -10.68 -0.95
N LYS A 185 22.23 -9.67 -0.10
CA LYS A 185 21.55 -9.62 1.20
C LYS A 185 20.37 -8.68 1.15
N PRO A 186 19.24 -9.03 1.80
CA PRO A 186 18.08 -8.15 1.87
C PRO A 186 18.41 -6.87 2.65
N SER A 187 17.85 -5.75 2.19
CA SER A 187 17.92 -4.49 2.93
C SER A 187 17.13 -4.60 4.25
N ASN A 188 17.39 -3.70 5.19
CA ASN A 188 16.59 -3.62 6.43
C ASN A 188 15.12 -3.31 6.14
N ARG A 189 14.84 -2.55 5.08
CA ARG A 189 13.49 -2.29 4.58
C ARG A 189 12.81 -3.60 4.18
N ALA A 190 13.43 -4.41 3.32
CA ALA A 190 12.90 -5.70 2.87
C ALA A 190 12.65 -6.67 4.04
N LYS A 191 13.52 -6.70 5.04
CA LYS A 191 13.33 -7.54 6.24
C LYS A 191 12.10 -7.13 7.04
N LYS A 192 11.93 -5.82 7.31
CA LYS A 192 10.77 -5.29 8.05
C LYS A 192 9.44 -5.54 7.31
N VAL A 193 9.44 -5.33 5.99
CA VAL A 193 8.26 -5.61 5.16
C VAL A 193 7.92 -7.10 5.19
N LYS A 194 8.92 -7.98 5.06
CA LYS A 194 8.73 -9.43 5.19
C LYS A 194 8.07 -9.81 6.52
N GLU A 195 8.59 -9.30 7.64
CA GLU A 195 8.05 -9.57 8.98
C GLU A 195 6.59 -9.14 9.06
N LEU A 196 6.26 -7.97 8.51
CA LEU A 196 4.91 -7.43 8.49
C LEU A 196 3.96 -8.30 7.67
N ILE A 197 4.34 -8.67 6.44
CA ILE A 197 3.54 -9.55 5.57
C ILE A 197 3.28 -10.89 6.26
N GLN A 198 4.29 -11.48 6.88
CA GLN A 198 4.17 -12.76 7.54
C GLN A 198 3.29 -12.70 8.81
N LYS A 199 3.37 -11.61 9.58
CA LYS A 199 2.55 -11.36 10.76
C LYS A 199 1.08 -11.22 10.39
N CYS A 200 0.77 -10.39 9.40
CA CYS A 200 -0.61 -10.05 9.04
C CYS A 200 -1.25 -11.04 8.06
N LYS A 201 -0.46 -11.83 7.34
CA LYS A 201 -0.92 -12.69 6.23
C LYS A 201 -1.68 -11.91 5.17
N SER A 202 -1.21 -10.70 4.87
CA SER A 202 -1.84 -9.73 3.98
C SER A 202 -1.89 -10.19 2.54
N TYR A 203 -2.83 -9.67 1.77
CA TYR A 203 -2.68 -9.54 0.33
C TYR A 203 -1.57 -8.53 0.03
N VAL A 204 -0.79 -8.76 -1.02
CA VAL A 204 0.38 -7.94 -1.33
C VAL A 204 0.31 -7.42 -2.76
N VAL A 205 0.36 -6.10 -2.92
CA VAL A 205 0.43 -5.44 -4.22
C VAL A 205 1.78 -4.75 -4.34
N LEU A 206 2.60 -5.19 -5.27
CA LEU A 206 3.86 -4.54 -5.60
C LEU A 206 3.68 -3.66 -6.83
N MET A 207 4.25 -2.46 -6.82
CA MET A 207 4.20 -1.54 -7.94
C MET A 207 5.59 -1.02 -8.29
N SER A 208 5.93 -1.02 -9.56
CA SER A 208 7.12 -0.33 -10.07
C SER A 208 7.00 -0.05 -11.57
N GLY A 209 7.50 1.10 -12.00
CA GLY A 209 7.71 1.39 -13.43
C GLY A 209 8.98 0.79 -13.99
N THR A 210 9.91 0.44 -13.09
CA THR A 210 11.22 -0.15 -13.42
C THR A 210 11.52 -1.26 -12.41
N PRO A 211 10.98 -2.47 -12.60
CA PRO A 211 11.08 -3.55 -11.60
C PRO A 211 12.53 -3.94 -11.24
N THR A 212 13.41 -3.90 -12.22
CA THR A 212 14.80 -4.38 -12.10
C THR A 212 15.79 -3.39 -12.72
N PRO A 213 15.90 -2.14 -12.17
CA PRO A 213 16.66 -1.07 -12.82
C PRO A 213 18.17 -1.37 -12.95
N GLU A 214 18.73 -2.18 -12.07
CA GLU A 214 20.17 -2.51 -12.09
C GLU A 214 20.44 -3.94 -12.53
N SER A 215 19.56 -4.87 -12.16
CA SER A 215 19.74 -6.30 -12.42
C SER A 215 18.44 -7.06 -12.15
N TYR A 216 18.18 -8.10 -12.93
CA TYR A 216 17.08 -9.05 -12.67
C TYR A 216 17.21 -9.74 -11.30
N SER A 217 18.42 -9.84 -10.74
CA SER A 217 18.65 -10.37 -9.39
C SER A 217 17.91 -9.61 -8.29
N GLN A 218 17.51 -8.34 -8.55
CA GLN A 218 16.73 -7.53 -7.62
C GLN A 218 15.35 -8.11 -7.31
N MET A 219 14.79 -8.92 -8.22
CA MET A 219 13.44 -9.47 -8.06
C MET A 219 13.30 -10.37 -6.83
N TYR A 220 14.34 -11.14 -6.48
CA TYR A 220 14.29 -12.09 -5.37
C TYR A 220 13.87 -11.45 -4.04
N HIS A 221 14.47 -10.31 -3.67
CA HIS A 221 14.15 -9.66 -2.40
C HIS A 221 12.93 -8.72 -2.47
N GLN A 222 12.44 -8.38 -3.64
CA GLN A 222 11.18 -7.64 -3.77
C GLN A 222 9.99 -8.48 -3.32
N VAL A 223 9.99 -9.78 -3.69
CA VAL A 223 8.94 -10.73 -3.31
C VAL A 223 9.25 -11.48 -2.02
N TYR A 224 10.28 -11.05 -1.29
CA TYR A 224 10.75 -11.68 -0.06
C TYR A 224 9.70 -11.65 1.05
N GLY A 225 9.32 -12.85 1.52
CA GLY A 225 8.29 -12.99 2.56
C GLY A 225 6.92 -13.37 2.05
N ILE A 226 6.66 -13.26 0.77
CA ILE A 226 5.43 -13.73 0.13
C ILE A 226 5.58 -15.23 -0.10
N LYS A 227 4.70 -16.04 0.50
CA LYS A 227 4.81 -17.51 0.46
C LYS A 227 4.53 -18.12 -0.90
N THR A 228 3.71 -17.44 -1.69
CA THR A 228 3.22 -17.90 -2.99
C THR A 228 4.05 -17.38 -4.17
N ASN A 229 5.15 -16.65 -3.91
CA ASN A 229 5.99 -16.14 -4.99
C ASN A 229 6.74 -17.29 -5.71
N PRO A 230 7.10 -17.14 -7.00
CA PRO A 230 7.75 -18.18 -7.79
C PRO A 230 9.10 -18.66 -7.21
N PHE A 231 9.77 -17.81 -6.43
CA PHE A 231 11.07 -18.09 -5.83
C PHE A 231 10.98 -18.60 -4.39
N ALA A 232 9.78 -18.87 -3.86
CA ALA A 232 9.59 -19.31 -2.47
C ALA A 232 10.32 -20.61 -2.11
N LYS A 233 10.58 -21.46 -3.10
CA LYS A 233 11.35 -22.70 -2.93
C LYS A 233 12.81 -22.45 -2.52
N TYR A 234 13.37 -21.28 -2.81
CA TYR A 234 14.77 -20.96 -2.49
C TYR A 234 14.88 -20.39 -1.08
N LYS A 235 15.56 -21.11 -0.21
CA LYS A 235 15.75 -20.69 1.20
C LYS A 235 16.66 -19.47 1.37
N SER A 236 17.47 -19.14 0.35
CA SER A 236 18.38 -18.00 0.36
C SER A 236 18.62 -17.46 -1.06
N PHE A 237 19.06 -16.21 -1.14
CA PHE A 237 19.48 -15.60 -2.41
C PHE A 237 20.59 -16.41 -3.09
N TYR A 238 21.50 -16.98 -2.34
CA TYR A 238 22.62 -17.75 -2.91
C TYR A 238 22.11 -19.01 -3.63
N ARG A 239 21.11 -19.71 -3.07
CA ARG A 239 20.48 -20.85 -3.75
C ARG A 239 19.68 -20.43 -4.99
N PHE A 240 19.01 -19.26 -4.92
CA PHE A 240 18.38 -18.67 -6.08
C PHE A 240 19.41 -18.30 -7.16
N SER A 241 20.56 -17.74 -6.77
CA SER A 241 21.60 -17.36 -7.72
C SER A 241 22.24 -18.53 -8.46
N ASP A 242 22.27 -19.73 -7.87
CA ASP A 242 22.77 -20.93 -8.54
C ASP A 242 22.00 -21.22 -9.84
N ASP A 243 20.67 -20.98 -9.83
CA ASP A 243 19.80 -21.23 -10.98
C ASP A 243 19.63 -20.03 -11.91
N TYR A 244 19.63 -18.82 -11.37
CA TYR A 244 19.16 -17.62 -12.08
C TYR A 244 20.21 -16.57 -12.35
N VAL A 245 21.41 -16.67 -11.80
CA VAL A 245 22.45 -15.64 -11.92
C VAL A 245 23.75 -16.24 -12.47
N ARG A 246 24.38 -15.53 -13.39
CA ARG A 246 25.75 -15.84 -13.81
C ARG A 246 26.69 -15.15 -12.85
N VAL A 247 27.18 -15.91 -11.86
CA VAL A 247 28.10 -15.38 -10.85
C VAL A 247 29.48 -15.21 -11.44
N SER A 248 30.01 -13.99 -11.41
CA SER A 248 31.39 -13.67 -11.78
C SER A 248 32.17 -13.23 -10.55
N GLN A 249 33.51 -13.20 -10.65
CA GLN A 249 34.36 -12.67 -9.59
C GLN A 249 34.88 -11.29 -9.98
N ILE A 250 34.79 -10.35 -9.06
CA ILE A 250 35.37 -9.01 -9.20
C ILE A 250 36.35 -8.75 -8.09
N LYS A 251 37.44 -8.04 -8.40
CA LYS A 251 38.47 -7.67 -7.42
C LYS A 251 38.12 -6.29 -6.85
N ILE A 252 37.84 -6.23 -5.55
CA ILE A 252 37.55 -4.97 -4.82
C ILE A 252 38.56 -4.85 -3.68
N ASN A 253 39.32 -3.77 -3.65
CA ASN A 253 40.34 -3.52 -2.62
C ASN A 253 41.31 -4.70 -2.40
N GLY A 254 41.75 -5.33 -3.50
CA GLY A 254 42.66 -6.47 -3.45
C GLY A 254 42.04 -7.85 -3.20
N HIS A 255 40.76 -7.92 -2.81
CA HIS A 255 40.03 -9.15 -2.52
C HIS A 255 39.06 -9.53 -3.63
N PHE A 256 38.99 -10.81 -3.97
CA PHE A 256 37.98 -11.33 -4.88
C PHE A 256 36.63 -11.45 -4.17
N ARG A 257 35.59 -10.95 -4.81
CA ARG A 257 34.20 -11.06 -4.34
C ARG A 257 33.30 -11.52 -5.47
N ASN A 258 32.29 -12.32 -5.13
CA ASN A 258 31.28 -12.74 -6.08
C ASN A 258 30.41 -11.54 -6.47
N ASN A 259 30.20 -11.38 -7.77
CA ASN A 259 29.30 -10.42 -8.38
C ASN A 259 28.04 -11.14 -8.86
N TYR A 260 26.87 -10.63 -8.46
CA TYR A 260 25.56 -11.20 -8.73
C TYR A 260 24.71 -10.32 -9.64
N HIS A 261 25.31 -9.37 -10.37
CA HIS A 261 24.56 -8.44 -11.22
C HIS A 261 24.07 -9.08 -12.53
N ASP A 262 24.65 -10.16 -13.00
CA ASP A 262 24.23 -10.83 -14.24
C ASP A 262 23.08 -11.81 -13.98
N GLY A 263 21.94 -11.29 -13.53
CA GLY A 263 20.68 -12.02 -13.42
C GLY A 263 20.10 -12.32 -14.80
N ARG A 264 19.56 -13.52 -15.00
CA ARG A 264 18.97 -13.95 -16.27
C ARG A 264 17.56 -13.38 -16.42
N GLU A 265 17.20 -12.95 -17.65
CA GLU A 265 15.86 -12.42 -17.98
C GLU A 265 14.70 -13.36 -17.62
N ARG A 266 14.94 -14.68 -17.66
CA ARG A 266 13.93 -15.67 -17.27
C ARG A 266 13.37 -15.45 -15.85
N ILE A 267 14.03 -14.66 -14.99
CA ILE A 267 13.49 -14.24 -13.69
C ILE A 267 12.19 -13.48 -13.84
N LEU A 268 12.08 -12.61 -14.85
CA LEU A 268 10.83 -11.89 -15.13
C LEU A 268 9.75 -12.83 -15.64
N LYS A 269 10.11 -13.79 -16.52
CA LYS A 269 9.18 -14.79 -17.06
C LYS A 269 8.55 -15.69 -15.99
N GLU A 270 9.25 -15.91 -14.87
CA GLU A 270 8.69 -16.65 -13.71
C GLU A 270 7.69 -15.78 -12.92
N MET A 271 7.69 -14.47 -13.16
CA MET A 271 6.78 -13.52 -12.48
C MET A 271 5.52 -13.22 -13.30
N GLU A 272 5.52 -13.56 -14.60
CA GLU A 272 4.37 -13.51 -15.51
C GLU A 272 3.42 -14.68 -15.25
#